data_807921407c8c79b2c0a7bc5f9953efb4
#
_entry.id   807921407c8c79b2c0a7bc5f9953efb4
#
_cell.length_a   1.000
_cell.length_b   1.000
_cell.length_c   1.000
_cell.angle_alpha   90.00
_cell.angle_beta   90.00
_cell.angle_gamma   90.00
#
_symmetry.space_group_name_H-M   'P 1'
#
loop_
_entity.id
_entity.type
_entity.pdbx_description
1 polymer ?
#
loop_
_entity_poly.entity_id
_entity_poly.type
_entity_poly.pdbx_seq_one_letter_code
_entity_poly.pdbx_strand_id
1 'polypeptide(L)'
;MSTRINDIAPNFTADSTAGVLTLHDWIGDSYAILFSHPKDFTPVCTTEFGAVAQLVPEFSKRNTKVMGVSVDSVAEHQKWKRDIEAVAGAPADFPIIDDTSLAVSKLYNMLPAEAYLPDGRTPADSATVRTVFIIGPDKKIRLTLSYPMSVGRNFAEIVRALDAIQITDGAPIATPADWVPGQDVIVGMALNDEQAKERFGELNIKLPYLRYAKAPK
;
A
#
# COMPACT_ATOMS: atom_id res chain seq x y z
N MET A 1 -2.51 16.90 -9.85
CA MET A 1 -2.72 16.98 -8.37
C MET A 1 -1.67 16.11 -7.71
N SER A 2 -1.12 16.53 -6.60
CA SER A 2 -0.13 15.73 -5.87
C SER A 2 -0.86 14.90 -4.82
N THR A 3 -0.60 13.60 -4.76
CA THR A 3 -1.12 12.69 -3.74
C THR A 3 -0.22 12.74 -2.51
N ARG A 4 -0.62 13.48 -1.46
CA ARG A 4 0.16 13.64 -0.22
C ARG A 4 -0.45 12.80 0.91
N ILE A 5 0.33 12.58 1.95
CA ILE A 5 -0.19 12.00 3.21
C ILE A 5 -1.36 12.85 3.71
N ASN A 6 -2.45 12.20 4.10
CA ASN A 6 -3.74 12.76 4.52
C ASN A 6 -4.61 13.39 3.41
N ASP A 7 -4.16 13.49 2.16
CA ASP A 7 -5.07 13.78 1.05
C ASP A 7 -6.07 12.61 0.89
N ILE A 8 -7.29 12.92 0.48
CA ILE A 8 -8.22 11.87 0.04
C ILE A 8 -7.64 11.23 -1.23
N ALA A 9 -7.48 9.92 -1.23
CA ALA A 9 -7.04 9.16 -2.38
C ALA A 9 -7.99 9.44 -3.57
N PRO A 10 -7.49 9.89 -4.71
CA PRO A 10 -8.33 10.17 -5.86
C PRO A 10 -9.18 8.96 -6.24
N ASN A 11 -10.50 9.14 -6.31
CA ASN A 11 -11.39 8.05 -6.73
C ASN A 11 -11.30 7.84 -8.24
N PHE A 12 -11.40 6.60 -8.67
CA PHE A 12 -11.47 6.23 -10.09
C PHE A 12 -12.36 5.01 -10.28
N THR A 13 -12.85 4.83 -11.50
CA THR A 13 -13.52 3.61 -11.95
C THR A 13 -12.75 3.06 -13.13
N ALA A 14 -12.40 1.78 -13.10
CA ALA A 14 -11.63 1.13 -14.15
C ALA A 14 -11.97 -0.36 -14.27
N ASP A 15 -11.67 -0.93 -15.43
CA ASP A 15 -11.70 -2.37 -15.64
C ASP A 15 -10.58 -3.06 -14.86
N SER A 16 -10.84 -4.28 -14.40
CA SER A 16 -9.86 -5.08 -13.67
C SER A 16 -10.05 -6.58 -13.93
N THR A 17 -9.12 -7.37 -13.43
CA THR A 17 -9.26 -8.85 -13.46
C THR A 17 -10.44 -9.36 -12.63
N ALA A 18 -11.07 -8.52 -11.81
CA ALA A 18 -12.26 -8.82 -11.01
C ALA A 18 -13.54 -8.10 -11.53
N GLY A 19 -13.52 -7.58 -12.76
CA GLY A 19 -14.58 -6.77 -13.35
C GLY A 19 -14.34 -5.27 -13.13
N VAL A 20 -15.37 -4.45 -13.41
CA VAL A 20 -15.32 -3.01 -13.20
C VAL A 20 -15.30 -2.69 -11.72
N LEU A 21 -14.35 -1.88 -11.27
CA LEU A 21 -14.20 -1.46 -9.87
C LEU A 21 -14.17 0.06 -9.76
N THR A 22 -14.89 0.59 -8.76
CA THR A 22 -14.73 1.97 -8.28
C THR A 22 -13.93 1.92 -6.97
N LEU A 23 -12.80 2.61 -6.90
CA LEU A 23 -11.83 2.45 -5.81
C LEU A 23 -12.46 2.64 -4.43
N HIS A 24 -13.17 3.74 -4.19
CA HIS A 24 -13.71 4.02 -2.86
C HIS A 24 -14.79 3.02 -2.43
N ASP A 25 -15.63 2.56 -3.36
CA ASP A 25 -16.64 1.56 -3.09
C ASP A 25 -15.99 0.20 -2.79
N TRP A 26 -14.95 -0.14 -3.57
CA TRP A 26 -14.19 -1.37 -3.37
C TRP A 26 -13.44 -1.38 -2.03
N ILE A 27 -12.85 -0.27 -1.61
CA ILE A 27 -12.21 -0.15 -0.29
C ILE A 27 -13.24 -0.42 0.81
N GLY A 28 -14.44 0.20 0.76
CA GLY A 28 -15.43 0.11 1.84
C GLY A 28 -14.82 0.57 3.17
N ASP A 29 -15.01 -0.20 4.23
CA ASP A 29 -14.49 0.08 5.59
C ASP A 29 -13.13 -0.60 5.87
N SER A 30 -12.42 -1.02 4.81
CA SER A 30 -11.11 -1.66 4.92
C SER A 30 -9.98 -0.65 4.71
N TYR A 31 -8.76 -1.03 5.09
CA TYR A 31 -7.56 -0.45 4.47
C TYR A 31 -7.38 -0.98 3.05
N ALA A 32 -6.62 -0.28 2.25
CA ALA A 32 -6.25 -0.74 0.92
C ALA A 32 -4.77 -0.47 0.61
N ILE A 33 -4.18 -1.40 -0.13
CA ILE A 33 -2.88 -1.25 -0.75
C ILE A 33 -3.09 -1.17 -2.26
N LEU A 34 -2.82 -0.01 -2.84
CA LEU A 34 -2.76 0.21 -4.28
C LEU A 34 -1.30 0.26 -4.69
N PHE A 35 -0.87 -0.63 -5.59
CA PHE A 35 0.52 -0.66 -6.03
C PHE A 35 0.65 -0.80 -7.55
N SER A 36 1.53 0.01 -8.14
CA SER A 36 1.85 -0.08 -9.55
C SER A 36 3.02 -1.03 -9.84
N HIS A 37 3.03 -1.60 -11.04
CA HIS A 37 4.17 -2.33 -11.58
C HIS A 37 4.40 -1.91 -13.04
N PRO A 38 5.66 -1.93 -13.51
CA PRO A 38 6.01 -1.42 -14.83
C PRO A 38 5.30 -2.13 -15.99
N LYS A 39 5.28 -3.47 -15.99
CA LYS A 39 4.70 -4.26 -17.08
C LYS A 39 4.52 -5.72 -16.69
N ASP A 40 3.47 -6.35 -17.20
CA ASP A 40 3.25 -7.80 -17.14
C ASP A 40 4.37 -8.59 -17.83
N PHE A 41 4.50 -9.86 -17.50
CA PHE A 41 5.48 -10.79 -18.08
C PHE A 41 6.94 -10.32 -17.94
N THR A 42 7.27 -9.61 -16.87
CA THR A 42 8.63 -9.18 -16.58
C THR A 42 9.14 -9.81 -15.28
N PRO A 43 10.47 -10.11 -15.16
CA PRO A 43 11.00 -10.90 -14.06
C PRO A 43 10.71 -10.30 -12.69
N VAL A 44 11.05 -9.03 -12.46
CA VAL A 44 10.87 -8.38 -11.15
C VAL A 44 9.39 -8.27 -10.79
N CYS A 45 8.52 -7.92 -11.74
CA CYS A 45 7.08 -7.82 -11.48
C CYS A 45 6.49 -9.19 -11.10
N THR A 46 6.91 -10.27 -11.77
CA THR A 46 6.46 -11.63 -11.44
C THR A 46 6.86 -12.02 -10.01
N THR A 47 8.09 -11.72 -9.58
CA THR A 47 8.51 -11.99 -8.20
C THR A 47 7.74 -11.15 -7.18
N GLU A 48 7.45 -9.88 -7.47
CA GLU A 48 6.67 -9.01 -6.60
C GLU A 48 5.22 -9.49 -6.43
N PHE A 49 4.56 -9.81 -7.54
CA PHE A 49 3.18 -10.32 -7.50
C PHE A 49 3.09 -11.68 -6.82
N GLY A 50 4.10 -12.52 -6.99
CA GLY A 50 4.24 -13.76 -6.24
C GLY A 50 4.35 -13.54 -4.73
N ALA A 51 5.17 -12.58 -4.31
CA ALA A 51 5.29 -12.21 -2.89
C ALA A 51 3.98 -11.65 -2.33
N VAL A 52 3.28 -10.79 -3.09
CA VAL A 52 1.96 -10.27 -2.68
C VAL A 52 0.93 -11.40 -2.61
N ALA A 53 0.91 -12.32 -3.57
CA ALA A 53 -0.01 -13.47 -3.58
C ALA A 53 0.13 -14.32 -2.30
N GLN A 54 1.37 -14.58 -1.88
CA GLN A 54 1.65 -15.28 -0.62
C GLN A 54 1.23 -14.50 0.62
N LEU A 55 1.19 -13.17 0.56
CA LEU A 55 0.83 -12.28 1.66
C LEU A 55 -0.66 -11.91 1.72
N VAL A 56 -1.49 -12.28 0.73
CA VAL A 56 -2.94 -12.02 0.74
C VAL A 56 -3.61 -12.44 2.05
N PRO A 57 -3.34 -13.62 2.65
CA PRO A 57 -3.91 -13.98 3.94
C PRO A 57 -3.49 -13.03 5.08
N GLU A 58 -2.26 -12.53 5.05
CA GLU A 58 -1.77 -11.58 6.08
C GLU A 58 -2.43 -10.20 5.94
N PHE A 59 -2.66 -9.73 4.71
CA PHE A 59 -3.42 -8.50 4.47
C PHE A 59 -4.89 -8.67 4.89
N SER A 60 -5.51 -9.81 4.60
CA SER A 60 -6.90 -10.10 4.99
C SER A 60 -7.09 -10.10 6.51
N LYS A 61 -6.16 -10.69 7.28
CA LYS A 61 -6.17 -10.65 8.76
C LYS A 61 -6.14 -9.22 9.31
N ARG A 62 -5.61 -8.27 8.55
CA ARG A 62 -5.50 -6.84 8.87
C ARG A 62 -6.63 -6.00 8.30
N ASN A 63 -7.73 -6.62 7.89
CA ASN A 63 -8.82 -5.94 7.19
C ASN A 63 -8.30 -5.05 6.04
N THR A 64 -7.39 -5.57 5.23
CA THR A 64 -6.71 -4.81 4.17
C THR A 64 -6.88 -5.52 2.83
N LYS A 65 -7.34 -4.79 1.85
CA LYS A 65 -7.47 -5.22 0.46
C LYS A 65 -6.25 -4.79 -0.34
N VAL A 66 -5.90 -5.58 -1.37
CA VAL A 66 -4.73 -5.30 -2.21
C VAL A 66 -5.17 -5.21 -3.67
N MET A 67 -4.60 -4.27 -4.41
CA MET A 67 -4.90 -4.01 -5.82
C MET A 67 -3.62 -3.63 -6.56
N GLY A 68 -3.35 -4.32 -7.68
CA GLY A 68 -2.29 -3.97 -8.61
C GLY A 68 -2.78 -3.04 -9.72
N VAL A 69 -1.89 -2.29 -10.35
CA VAL A 69 -2.17 -1.48 -11.55
C VAL A 69 -0.97 -1.43 -12.46
N SER A 70 -1.19 -1.60 -13.76
CA SER A 70 -0.21 -1.32 -14.80
C SER A 70 -0.89 -0.88 -16.10
N VAL A 71 -0.07 -0.57 -17.08
CA VAL A 71 -0.50 -0.13 -18.42
C VAL A 71 -0.90 -1.30 -19.35
N ASP A 72 -0.93 -2.51 -18.83
CA ASP A 72 -1.34 -3.70 -19.58
C ASP A 72 -2.87 -3.91 -19.49
N SER A 73 -3.42 -4.69 -20.42
CA SER A 73 -4.86 -4.97 -20.49
C SER A 73 -5.31 -6.06 -19.53
N VAL A 74 -6.61 -6.07 -19.18
CA VAL A 74 -7.22 -7.18 -18.41
C VAL A 74 -6.89 -8.54 -19.01
N ALA A 75 -6.91 -8.66 -20.35
CA ALA A 75 -6.64 -9.92 -21.02
C ALA A 75 -5.19 -10.41 -20.81
N GLU A 76 -4.23 -9.50 -20.74
CA GLU A 76 -2.83 -9.79 -20.43
C GLU A 76 -2.67 -10.14 -18.96
N HIS A 77 -3.23 -9.37 -18.05
CA HIS A 77 -3.25 -9.66 -16.61
C HIS A 77 -3.78 -11.07 -16.31
N GLN A 78 -4.90 -11.48 -16.93
CA GLN A 78 -5.48 -12.81 -16.73
C GLN A 78 -4.56 -13.94 -17.20
N LYS A 79 -3.78 -13.73 -18.26
CA LYS A 79 -2.78 -14.70 -18.72
C LYS A 79 -1.61 -14.77 -17.76
N TRP A 80 -1.11 -13.61 -17.34
CA TRP A 80 0.05 -13.47 -16.47
C TRP A 80 -0.19 -14.02 -15.06
N LYS A 81 -1.40 -13.96 -14.53
CA LYS A 81 -1.76 -14.57 -13.23
C LYS A 81 -1.37 -16.04 -13.13
N ARG A 82 -1.40 -16.78 -14.25
CA ARG A 82 -0.99 -18.19 -14.29
C ARG A 82 0.52 -18.36 -14.08
N ASP A 83 1.30 -17.47 -14.67
CA ASP A 83 2.76 -17.49 -14.51
C ASP A 83 3.15 -17.11 -13.08
N ILE A 84 2.45 -16.13 -12.49
CA ILE A 84 2.64 -15.74 -11.08
C ILE A 84 2.37 -16.94 -10.17
N GLU A 85 1.25 -17.61 -10.34
CA GLU A 85 0.87 -18.80 -9.55
C GLU A 85 1.89 -19.93 -9.72
N ALA A 86 2.34 -20.19 -10.94
CA ALA A 86 3.34 -21.22 -11.22
C ALA A 86 4.67 -20.95 -10.52
N VAL A 87 5.07 -19.70 -10.39
CA VAL A 87 6.32 -19.28 -9.73
C VAL A 87 6.18 -19.21 -8.21
N ALA A 88 5.07 -18.66 -7.72
CA ALA A 88 4.87 -18.38 -6.30
C ALA A 88 4.25 -19.54 -5.51
N GLY A 89 3.61 -20.48 -6.19
CA GLY A 89 2.81 -21.53 -5.53
C GLY A 89 1.55 -21.02 -4.84
N ALA A 90 1.15 -19.77 -5.13
CA ALA A 90 -0.04 -19.14 -4.58
C ALA A 90 -0.75 -18.33 -5.69
N PRO A 91 -2.10 -18.35 -5.79
CA PRO A 91 -2.82 -17.60 -6.80
C PRO A 91 -2.76 -16.10 -6.50
N ALA A 92 -2.58 -15.28 -7.53
CA ALA A 92 -2.71 -13.82 -7.44
C ALA A 92 -4.20 -13.44 -7.35
N ASP A 93 -4.82 -13.74 -6.21
CA ASP A 93 -6.26 -13.61 -5.98
C ASP A 93 -6.65 -12.22 -5.49
N PHE A 94 -6.22 -11.22 -6.24
CA PHE A 94 -6.54 -9.81 -6.04
C PHE A 94 -6.72 -9.11 -7.40
N PRO A 95 -7.46 -7.98 -7.45
CA PRO A 95 -7.66 -7.21 -8.66
C PRO A 95 -6.36 -6.64 -9.23
N ILE A 96 -6.22 -6.67 -10.55
CA ILE A 96 -5.20 -5.94 -11.30
C ILE A 96 -5.95 -5.03 -12.28
N ILE A 97 -5.70 -3.73 -12.17
CA ILE A 97 -6.37 -2.69 -12.95
C ILE A 97 -5.73 -2.57 -14.34
N ASP A 98 -6.59 -2.56 -15.36
CA ASP A 98 -6.26 -2.14 -16.71
C ASP A 98 -6.14 -0.61 -16.76
N ASP A 99 -4.94 -0.13 -16.89
CA ASP A 99 -4.66 1.30 -17.07
C ASP A 99 -4.00 1.59 -18.43
N THR A 100 -4.45 0.92 -19.47
CA THR A 100 -4.00 1.15 -20.87
C THR A 100 -4.17 2.60 -21.29
N SER A 101 -5.09 3.33 -20.67
CA SER A 101 -5.31 4.77 -20.90
C SER A 101 -4.33 5.69 -20.15
N LEU A 102 -3.55 5.18 -19.22
CA LEU A 102 -2.71 5.94 -18.28
C LEU A 102 -3.50 6.87 -17.34
N ALA A 103 -4.80 6.70 -17.22
CA ALA A 103 -5.64 7.58 -16.42
C ALA A 103 -5.34 7.47 -14.93
N VAL A 104 -5.26 6.24 -14.41
CA VAL A 104 -4.94 5.96 -13.01
C VAL A 104 -3.48 6.30 -12.70
N SER A 105 -2.56 5.88 -13.56
CA SER A 105 -1.13 6.16 -13.40
C SER A 105 -0.80 7.64 -13.34
N LYS A 106 -1.46 8.46 -14.18
CA LYS A 106 -1.33 9.92 -14.14
C LYS A 106 -1.96 10.51 -12.89
N LEU A 107 -3.16 10.04 -12.52
CA LEU A 107 -3.91 10.50 -11.35
C LEU A 107 -3.11 10.30 -10.05
N TYR A 108 -2.41 9.18 -9.93
CA TYR A 108 -1.61 8.79 -8.77
C TYR A 108 -0.12 9.11 -8.88
N ASN A 109 0.31 9.82 -9.94
CA ASN A 109 1.71 10.17 -10.18
C ASN A 109 2.65 8.96 -10.18
N MET A 110 2.22 7.88 -10.84
CA MET A 110 2.95 6.60 -10.91
C MET A 110 3.86 6.47 -12.12
N LEU A 111 3.91 7.48 -12.99
CA LEU A 111 4.76 7.49 -14.18
C LEU A 111 6.10 8.17 -13.88
N PRO A 112 7.20 7.76 -14.54
CA PRO A 112 8.47 8.47 -14.45
C PRO A 112 8.36 9.87 -15.10
N ALA A 113 9.29 10.76 -14.76
CA ALA A 113 9.25 12.16 -15.21
C ALA A 113 9.19 12.28 -16.74
N GLU A 114 9.88 11.40 -17.44
CA GLU A 114 9.94 11.37 -18.91
C GLU A 114 8.61 11.02 -19.58
N ALA A 115 7.70 10.34 -18.85
CA ALA A 115 6.38 9.97 -19.38
C ALA A 115 5.41 11.15 -19.53
N TYR A 116 5.73 12.29 -18.92
CA TYR A 116 4.93 13.53 -19.02
C TYR A 116 5.36 14.47 -20.15
N LEU A 117 6.32 14.06 -21.00
CA LEU A 117 6.74 14.85 -22.15
C LEU A 117 5.60 14.96 -23.18
N PRO A 118 5.43 16.14 -23.84
CA PRO A 118 4.24 16.46 -24.65
C PRO A 118 4.13 15.71 -25.98
N ASP A 119 5.02 14.85 -26.34
CA ASP A 119 5.17 14.23 -27.67
C ASP A 119 4.33 12.97 -27.89
N GLY A 120 3.22 12.82 -27.18
CA GLY A 120 2.22 11.78 -27.50
C GLY A 120 2.65 10.36 -27.21
N ARG A 121 3.35 10.13 -26.08
CA ARG A 121 3.64 8.76 -25.61
C ARG A 121 2.37 7.96 -25.45
N THR A 122 2.39 6.76 -26.00
CA THR A 122 1.32 5.78 -25.87
C THR A 122 1.53 4.91 -24.62
N PRO A 123 0.51 4.19 -24.15
CA PRO A 123 0.68 3.19 -23.08
C PRO A 123 1.80 2.18 -23.36
N ALA A 124 2.03 1.83 -24.63
CA ALA A 124 3.12 0.95 -25.04
C ALA A 124 4.52 1.51 -24.71
N ASP A 125 4.64 2.83 -24.66
CA ASP A 125 5.90 3.55 -24.41
C ASP A 125 6.06 4.01 -22.97
N SER A 126 5.05 3.79 -22.12
CA SER A 126 4.96 4.35 -20.76
C SER A 126 4.72 3.26 -19.73
N ALA A 127 5.77 2.78 -19.12
CA ALA A 127 5.67 1.89 -17.95
C ALA A 127 5.60 2.72 -16.66
N THR A 128 4.87 2.23 -15.64
CA THR A 128 4.83 2.85 -14.32
C THR A 128 6.12 2.58 -13.55
N VAL A 129 6.48 3.47 -12.63
CA VAL A 129 7.42 3.14 -11.56
C VAL A 129 6.74 2.24 -10.52
N ARG A 130 7.48 1.74 -9.53
CA ARG A 130 6.95 0.83 -8.50
C ARG A 130 6.46 1.61 -7.29
N THR A 131 5.28 2.22 -7.40
CA THR A 131 4.68 2.99 -6.30
C THR A 131 3.74 2.11 -5.48
N VAL A 132 3.68 2.36 -4.17
CA VAL A 132 2.71 1.78 -3.24
C VAL A 132 2.02 2.91 -2.50
N PHE A 133 0.71 2.84 -2.40
CA PHE A 133 -0.10 3.65 -1.50
C PHE A 133 -0.78 2.75 -0.47
N ILE A 134 -0.67 3.10 0.81
CA ILE A 134 -1.56 2.57 1.86
C ILE A 134 -2.65 3.61 2.09
N ILE A 135 -3.90 3.20 1.95
CA ILE A 135 -5.09 4.05 2.06
C ILE A 135 -5.93 3.56 3.24
N GLY A 136 -6.30 4.47 4.13
CA GLY A 136 -7.14 4.15 5.28
C GLY A 136 -8.62 3.95 4.93
N PRO A 137 -9.44 3.46 5.88
CA PRO A 137 -10.90 3.31 5.70
C PRO A 137 -11.61 4.63 5.38
N ASP A 138 -11.08 5.75 5.88
CA ASP A 138 -11.54 7.11 5.59
C ASP A 138 -11.10 7.63 4.21
N LYS A 139 -10.54 6.76 3.37
CA LYS A 139 -10.03 7.04 2.03
C LYS A 139 -8.82 7.98 2.00
N LYS A 140 -8.18 8.27 3.14
CA LYS A 140 -6.97 9.09 3.16
C LYS A 140 -5.72 8.26 2.95
N ILE A 141 -4.78 8.83 2.22
CA ILE A 141 -3.45 8.26 2.01
C ILE A 141 -2.68 8.30 3.35
N ARG A 142 -2.21 7.14 3.80
CA ARG A 142 -1.40 6.97 5.01
C ARG A 142 0.09 6.85 4.73
N LEU A 143 0.44 6.27 3.59
CA LEU A 143 1.83 6.06 3.20
C LEU A 143 1.95 6.05 1.68
N THR A 144 3.07 6.56 1.19
CA THR A 144 3.50 6.43 -0.20
C THR A 144 4.96 5.99 -0.25
N LEU A 145 5.26 4.94 -1.02
CA LEU A 145 6.60 4.48 -1.31
C LEU A 145 6.77 4.38 -2.82
N SER A 146 7.89 4.87 -3.35
CA SER A 146 8.22 4.75 -4.78
C SER A 146 9.62 4.22 -4.97
N TYR A 147 9.73 3.22 -5.83
CA TYR A 147 10.98 2.54 -6.19
C TYR A 147 11.22 2.68 -7.70
N PRO A 148 12.47 2.76 -8.15
CA PRO A 148 12.79 2.70 -9.57
C PRO A 148 12.40 1.33 -10.15
N MET A 149 12.17 1.27 -11.46
CA MET A 149 11.70 0.05 -12.13
C MET A 149 12.60 -1.17 -11.93
N SER A 150 13.92 -0.94 -11.72
CA SER A 150 14.92 -2.00 -11.55
C SER A 150 15.00 -2.59 -10.14
N VAL A 151 14.29 -2.01 -9.16
CA VAL A 151 14.38 -2.40 -7.74
C VAL A 151 13.07 -3.02 -7.28
N GLY A 152 13.08 -4.31 -6.96
CA GLY A 152 11.96 -5.01 -6.33
C GLY A 152 11.70 -4.50 -4.91
N ARG A 153 10.42 -4.39 -4.54
CA ARG A 153 10.00 -3.89 -3.24
C ARG A 153 10.10 -4.94 -2.15
N ASN A 154 10.29 -4.49 -0.92
CA ASN A 154 10.20 -5.35 0.26
C ASN A 154 8.75 -5.33 0.80
N PHE A 155 7.95 -6.33 0.49
CA PHE A 155 6.56 -6.41 0.95
C PHE A 155 6.43 -6.74 2.44
N ALA A 156 7.44 -7.31 3.09
CA ALA A 156 7.45 -7.46 4.54
C ALA A 156 7.48 -6.07 5.24
N GLU A 157 8.21 -5.10 4.68
CA GLU A 157 8.19 -3.72 5.16
C GLU A 157 6.82 -3.07 4.94
N ILE A 158 6.13 -3.37 3.85
CA ILE A 158 4.77 -2.85 3.61
C ILE A 158 3.79 -3.39 4.65
N VAL A 159 3.89 -4.68 5.02
CA VAL A 159 3.09 -5.28 6.12
C VAL A 159 3.45 -4.64 7.45
N ARG A 160 4.74 -4.47 7.76
CA ARG A 160 5.19 -3.81 8.99
C ARG A 160 4.67 -2.37 9.09
N ALA A 161 4.76 -1.62 8.00
CA ALA A 161 4.27 -0.24 7.95
C ALA A 161 2.74 -0.17 8.11
N LEU A 162 2.01 -1.12 7.53
CA LEU A 162 0.56 -1.26 7.72
C LEU A 162 0.22 -1.51 9.20
N ASP A 163 0.92 -2.42 9.88
CA ASP A 163 0.73 -2.67 11.30
C ASP A 163 0.97 -1.41 12.14
N ALA A 164 2.06 -0.67 11.82
CA ALA A 164 2.37 0.59 12.50
C ALA A 164 1.30 1.66 12.27
N ILE A 165 0.75 1.76 11.06
CA ILE A 165 -0.33 2.69 10.73
C ILE A 165 -1.60 2.32 11.48
N GLN A 166 -2.00 1.05 11.45
CA GLN A 166 -3.25 0.61 12.09
C GLN A 166 -3.24 0.84 13.60
N ILE A 167 -2.12 0.56 14.27
CA ILE A 167 -2.02 0.76 15.71
C ILE A 167 -2.04 2.26 16.09
N THR A 168 -1.47 3.12 15.26
CA THR A 168 -1.43 4.57 15.51
C THR A 168 -2.72 5.28 15.09
N ASP A 169 -3.44 4.78 14.09
CA ASP A 169 -4.77 5.30 13.72
C ASP A 169 -5.81 5.05 14.85
N GLY A 170 -5.63 3.98 15.65
CA GLY A 170 -6.55 3.60 16.71
C GLY A 170 -6.28 4.22 18.09
N ALA A 171 -5.14 4.86 18.33
CA ALA A 171 -4.74 5.31 19.66
C ALA A 171 -3.78 6.53 19.60
N PRO A 172 -3.72 7.36 20.67
CA PRO A 172 -2.81 8.50 20.77
C PRO A 172 -1.38 8.04 21.11
N ILE A 173 -0.80 7.25 20.22
CA ILE A 173 0.55 6.69 20.33
C ILE A 173 1.30 6.92 19.02
N ALA A 174 2.61 6.69 19.05
CA ALA A 174 3.46 6.61 17.88
C ALA A 174 4.35 5.37 17.94
N THR A 175 4.78 4.87 16.81
CA THR A 175 5.78 3.80 16.75
C THR A 175 7.19 4.41 16.71
N PRO A 176 8.15 3.91 17.50
CA PRO A 176 9.55 4.35 17.39
C PRO A 176 10.17 3.88 16.06
N ALA A 177 11.36 4.39 15.77
CA ALA A 177 12.17 3.90 14.64
C ALA A 177 12.35 2.37 14.74
N ASP A 178 12.32 1.71 13.59
CA ASP A 178 12.50 0.26 13.44
C ASP A 178 11.48 -0.61 14.21
N TRP A 179 10.38 -0.03 14.65
CA TRP A 179 9.33 -0.75 15.37
C TRP A 179 8.78 -1.92 14.56
N VAL A 180 8.56 -3.03 15.23
CA VAL A 180 7.83 -4.20 14.72
C VAL A 180 6.71 -4.59 15.68
N PRO A 181 5.65 -5.30 15.23
CA PRO A 181 4.56 -5.75 16.08
C PRO A 181 5.04 -6.47 17.34
N GLY A 182 4.45 -6.13 18.48
CA GLY A 182 4.81 -6.68 19.79
C GLY A 182 5.83 -5.87 20.61
N GLN A 183 6.48 -4.89 19.98
CA GLN A 183 7.36 -3.96 20.70
C GLN A 183 6.56 -2.83 21.36
N ASP A 184 7.22 -2.15 22.32
CA ASP A 184 6.66 -1.00 22.99
C ASP A 184 6.44 0.18 22.02
N VAL A 185 5.43 0.99 22.31
CA VAL A 185 5.07 2.18 21.54
C VAL A 185 5.37 3.44 22.34
N ILE A 186 5.46 4.58 21.67
CA ILE A 186 5.64 5.88 22.29
C ILE A 186 4.27 6.48 22.60
N VAL A 187 4.05 6.90 23.85
CA VAL A 187 2.83 7.60 24.26
C VAL A 187 2.81 9.01 23.71
N GLY A 188 1.69 9.39 23.09
CA GLY A 188 1.51 10.72 22.52
C GLY A 188 1.62 11.85 23.58
N MET A 189 2.24 12.93 23.19
CA MET A 189 2.52 14.07 24.11
C MET A 189 1.24 14.78 24.59
N ALA A 190 0.11 14.58 23.95
CA ALA A 190 -1.17 15.16 24.36
C ALA A 190 -1.71 14.55 25.68
N LEU A 191 -1.22 13.39 26.10
CA LEU A 191 -1.59 12.75 27.37
C LEU A 191 -0.56 13.11 28.45
N ASN A 192 -1.04 13.51 29.63
CA ASN A 192 -0.18 13.58 30.81
C ASN A 192 0.11 12.16 31.35
N ASP A 193 1.00 12.03 32.35
CA ASP A 193 1.44 10.72 32.86
C ASP A 193 0.33 9.93 33.52
N GLU A 194 -0.63 10.58 34.16
CA GLU A 194 -1.77 9.93 34.82
C GLU A 194 -2.72 9.34 33.76
N GLN A 195 -3.10 10.13 32.77
CA GLN A 195 -3.92 9.70 31.64
C GLN A 195 -3.25 8.58 30.83
N ALA A 196 -1.94 8.69 30.65
CA ALA A 196 -1.17 7.67 29.95
C ALA A 196 -1.13 6.35 30.72
N LYS A 197 -0.93 6.37 32.05
CA LYS A 197 -0.96 5.19 32.92
C LYS A 197 -2.35 4.56 32.98
N GLU A 198 -3.39 5.37 33.08
CA GLU A 198 -4.78 4.88 33.05
C GLU A 198 -5.08 4.12 31.75
N ARG A 199 -4.59 4.62 30.62
CA ARG A 199 -4.90 4.06 29.29
C ARG A 199 -4.01 2.89 28.88
N PHE A 200 -2.73 2.96 29.21
CA PHE A 200 -1.71 2.02 28.71
C PHE A 200 -1.00 1.21 29.81
N GLY A 201 -1.30 1.48 31.09
CA GLY A 201 -0.65 0.81 32.21
C GLY A 201 0.72 1.41 32.55
N GLU A 202 1.67 0.57 32.90
CA GLU A 202 3.00 0.99 33.33
C GLU A 202 3.76 1.69 32.19
N LEU A 203 4.39 2.82 32.50
CA LEU A 203 5.19 3.60 31.56
C LEU A 203 6.68 3.42 31.83
N ASN A 204 7.45 3.25 30.77
CA ASN A 204 8.91 3.34 30.80
C ASN A 204 9.33 4.74 30.33
N ILE A 205 9.57 5.63 31.28
CA ILE A 205 9.91 7.03 31.01
C ILE A 205 11.42 7.19 30.85
N LYS A 206 11.89 7.47 29.63
CA LYS A 206 13.30 7.73 29.34
C LYS A 206 13.62 9.23 29.46
N LEU A 207 12.70 10.08 29.02
CA LEU A 207 12.76 11.53 29.07
C LEU A 207 11.33 12.07 29.24
N PRO A 208 11.13 13.31 29.71
CA PRO A 208 9.79 13.86 29.90
C PRO A 208 8.89 13.79 28.63
N TYR A 209 9.50 13.84 27.46
CA TYR A 209 8.82 13.74 26.15
C TYR A 209 8.96 12.35 25.49
N LEU A 210 9.71 11.41 26.09
CA LEU A 210 9.95 10.06 25.53
C LEU A 210 9.49 9.01 26.53
N ARG A 211 8.24 8.65 26.43
CA ARG A 211 7.55 7.70 27.33
C ARG A 211 7.07 6.52 26.50
N TYR A 212 7.50 5.34 26.89
CA TYR A 212 7.10 4.08 26.26
C TYR A 212 6.02 3.39 27.08
N ALA A 213 5.14 2.68 26.39
CA ALA A 213 4.15 1.78 26.98
C ALA A 213 4.05 0.50 26.14
N LYS A 214 3.41 -0.52 26.70
CA LYS A 214 3.06 -1.71 25.91
C LYS A 214 2.09 -1.32 24.79
N ALA A 215 2.30 -1.90 23.62
CA ALA A 215 1.37 -1.73 22.51
C ALA A 215 -0.03 -2.21 22.92
N PRO A 216 -1.11 -1.47 22.64
CA PRO A 216 -2.47 -1.97 22.82
C PRO A 216 -2.68 -3.26 22.01
N LYS A 217 -3.55 -4.14 22.55
CA LYS A 217 -3.91 -5.41 21.89
C LYS A 217 -4.86 -5.18 20.73
#